data_d80f54c05c6b5b03ee96226f0ca13523
#
_entry.id   d80f54c05c6b5b03ee96226f0ca13523
#
_cell.length_a   1.000
_cell.length_b   1.000
_cell.length_c   1.000
_cell.angle_alpha   90.00
_cell.angle_beta   90.00
_cell.angle_gamma   90.00
#
_symmetry.space_group_name_H-M   'P 1'
#
loop_
_entity.id
_entity.type
_entity.pdbx_description
1 polymer ?
#
loop_
_entity_poly.entity_id
_entity_poly.type
_entity_poly.pdbx_seq_one_letter_code
_entity_poly.pdbx_strand_id
1 'polypeptide(L)'
;MALNIELLESSFSEIKAHEAEFMNYFYSTLFADYPQVKPLFANTSMKKQAKQLFKSLVFVVENLHCPDVLTEALKALGTRHIQYSVQPEHYPMVGSTLLKAFSICLDSAWTPNTKQAWSEAYAVITELMLSGAEYPIEILTLQQDDDQTVLRDLN
;
A
#
# COMPACT_ATOMS: atom_id res chain seq x y z
N MET A 1 2.26 -17.03 8.16
CA MET A 1 1.33 -16.41 9.12
C MET A 1 -0.03 -16.25 8.46
N ALA A 2 -1.06 -16.77 9.08
CA ALA A 2 -2.42 -16.70 8.51
C ALA A 2 -3.01 -15.32 8.79
N LEU A 3 -3.47 -14.64 7.74
CA LEU A 3 -4.14 -13.36 7.89
C LEU A 3 -5.60 -13.56 8.33
N ASN A 4 -6.10 -12.64 9.14
CA ASN A 4 -7.50 -12.64 9.53
C ASN A 4 -8.34 -11.98 8.44
N ILE A 5 -8.65 -12.74 7.40
CA ILE A 5 -9.32 -12.24 6.19
C ILE A 5 -10.70 -11.66 6.51
N GLU A 6 -11.45 -12.33 7.40
CA GLU A 6 -12.79 -11.88 7.76
C GLU A 6 -12.78 -10.47 8.37
N LEU A 7 -11.86 -10.20 9.30
CA LEU A 7 -11.74 -8.87 9.90
C LEU A 7 -11.26 -7.83 8.88
N LEU A 8 -10.34 -8.22 7.99
CA LEU A 8 -9.86 -7.31 6.95
C LEU A 8 -11.00 -6.93 6.00
N GLU A 9 -11.77 -7.91 5.55
CA GLU A 9 -12.88 -7.66 4.64
C GLU A 9 -13.99 -6.84 5.29
N SER A 10 -14.40 -7.20 6.49
CA SER A 10 -15.49 -6.50 7.17
C SER A 10 -15.15 -5.06 7.52
N SER A 11 -13.94 -4.83 8.05
CA SER A 11 -13.50 -3.47 8.39
C SER A 11 -13.30 -2.62 7.13
N PHE A 12 -12.73 -3.19 6.07
CA PHE A 12 -12.53 -2.43 4.84
C PHE A 12 -13.84 -2.07 4.15
N SER A 13 -14.87 -2.89 4.32
CA SER A 13 -16.21 -2.58 3.80
C SER A 13 -16.71 -1.23 4.34
N GLU A 14 -16.47 -0.94 5.62
CA GLU A 14 -16.82 0.36 6.21
C GLU A 14 -15.94 1.49 5.65
N ILE A 15 -14.66 1.24 5.45
CA ILE A 15 -13.74 2.23 4.87
C ILE A 15 -14.17 2.62 3.45
N LYS A 16 -14.62 1.66 2.65
CA LYS A 16 -15.07 1.92 1.28
C LYS A 16 -16.23 2.92 1.23
N ALA A 17 -17.10 2.90 2.23
CA ALA A 17 -18.21 3.84 2.31
C ALA A 17 -17.73 5.29 2.58
N HIS A 18 -16.49 5.47 3.04
CA HIS A 18 -15.93 6.77 3.41
C HIS A 18 -14.58 7.03 2.74
N GLU A 19 -14.47 6.65 1.48
CA GLU A 19 -13.20 6.71 0.74
C GLU A 19 -12.57 8.11 0.78
N ALA A 20 -13.34 9.16 0.49
CA ALA A 20 -12.81 10.52 0.41
C ALA A 20 -12.26 10.98 1.76
N GLU A 21 -13.01 10.75 2.84
CA GLU A 21 -12.58 11.13 4.19
C GLU A 21 -11.31 10.36 4.59
N PHE A 22 -11.26 9.06 4.29
CA PHE A 22 -10.13 8.21 4.61
C PHE A 22 -8.87 8.71 3.90
N MET A 23 -8.96 8.98 2.60
CA MET A 23 -7.81 9.41 1.81
C MET A 23 -7.35 10.82 2.18
N ASN A 24 -8.28 11.73 2.45
CA ASN A 24 -7.93 13.07 2.90
C ASN A 24 -7.20 13.04 4.25
N TYR A 25 -7.69 12.24 5.18
CA TYR A 25 -7.04 12.10 6.48
C TYR A 25 -5.67 11.46 6.33
N PHE A 26 -5.56 10.42 5.49
CA PHE A 26 -4.31 9.71 5.29
C PHE A 26 -3.21 10.66 4.79
N TYR A 27 -3.45 11.37 3.69
CA TYR A 27 -2.41 12.24 3.14
C TYR A 27 -2.10 13.46 3.99
N SER A 28 -3.12 14.05 4.62
CA SER A 28 -2.89 15.15 5.56
C SER A 28 -2.01 14.73 6.72
N THR A 29 -2.28 13.55 7.28
CA THR A 29 -1.52 13.01 8.40
C THR A 29 -0.12 12.59 7.98
N LEU A 30 0.01 11.96 6.81
CA LEU A 30 1.30 11.54 6.29
C LEU A 30 2.25 12.73 6.15
N PHE A 31 1.78 13.82 5.55
CA PHE A 31 2.60 14.99 5.34
C PHE A 31 2.86 15.79 6.62
N ALA A 32 1.95 15.72 7.59
CA ALA A 32 2.14 16.36 8.90
C ALA A 32 3.16 15.61 9.75
N ASP A 33 3.03 14.28 9.82
CA ASP A 33 3.90 13.44 10.64
C ASP A 33 5.28 13.19 9.98
N TYR A 34 5.30 13.11 8.65
CA TYR A 34 6.51 12.77 7.89
C TYR A 34 6.69 13.71 6.71
N PRO A 35 6.97 15.01 6.99
CA PRO A 35 7.12 16.01 5.90
C PRO A 35 8.22 15.65 4.90
N GLN A 36 9.17 14.82 5.29
CA GLN A 36 10.26 14.37 4.43
C GLN A 36 9.79 13.53 3.23
N VAL A 37 8.58 12.96 3.26
CA VAL A 37 8.07 12.20 2.12
C VAL A 37 7.33 13.08 1.11
N LYS A 38 7.00 14.31 1.48
CA LYS A 38 6.25 15.22 0.60
C LYS A 38 6.92 15.44 -0.75
N PRO A 39 8.24 15.60 -0.84
CA PRO A 39 8.91 15.75 -2.14
C PRO A 39 8.70 14.61 -3.12
N LEU A 40 8.41 13.40 -2.62
CA LEU A 40 8.12 12.25 -3.48
C LEU A 40 6.85 12.46 -4.30
N PHE A 41 5.98 13.36 -3.88
CA PHE A 41 4.71 13.66 -4.53
C PHE A 41 4.70 15.03 -5.23
N ALA A 42 5.86 15.66 -5.39
CA ALA A 42 5.96 17.03 -5.90
C ALA A 42 5.35 17.20 -7.30
N ASN A 43 5.46 16.17 -8.16
CA ASN A 43 4.96 16.21 -9.53
C ASN A 43 3.72 15.33 -9.72
N THR A 44 3.04 15.01 -8.63
CA THR A 44 1.91 14.06 -8.63
C THR A 44 0.61 14.80 -8.35
N SER A 45 -0.42 14.50 -9.13
CA SER A 45 -1.79 14.94 -8.81
C SER A 45 -2.25 14.15 -7.58
N MET A 46 -2.46 14.84 -6.44
CA MET A 46 -2.88 14.19 -5.21
C MET A 46 -4.25 13.55 -5.33
N LYS A 47 -5.14 14.12 -6.16
CA LYS A 47 -6.44 13.52 -6.43
C LYS A 47 -6.31 12.16 -7.12
N LYS A 48 -5.45 12.07 -8.13
CA LYS A 48 -5.18 10.81 -8.83
C LYS A 48 -4.45 9.82 -7.93
N GLN A 49 -3.50 10.32 -7.13
CA GLN A 49 -2.73 9.49 -6.21
C GLN A 49 -3.62 8.85 -5.15
N ALA A 50 -4.57 9.61 -4.60
CA ALA A 50 -5.51 9.09 -3.62
C ALA A 50 -6.37 7.97 -4.21
N LYS A 51 -6.87 8.17 -5.43
CA LYS A 51 -7.63 7.13 -6.13
C LYS A 51 -6.80 5.89 -6.39
N GLN A 52 -5.55 6.08 -6.78
CA GLN A 52 -4.66 4.96 -7.10
C GLN A 52 -4.34 4.14 -5.86
N LEU A 53 -4.04 4.80 -4.74
CA LEU A 53 -3.79 4.10 -3.49
C LEU A 53 -5.03 3.34 -3.03
N PHE A 54 -6.20 3.98 -3.11
CA PHE A 54 -7.43 3.32 -2.68
C PHE A 54 -7.73 2.10 -3.54
N LYS A 55 -7.54 2.19 -4.85
CA LYS A 55 -7.67 1.04 -5.77
C LYS A 55 -6.73 -0.09 -5.38
N SER A 56 -5.52 0.23 -4.98
CA SER A 56 -4.54 -0.78 -4.55
C SER A 56 -5.01 -1.48 -3.28
N LEU A 57 -5.57 -0.74 -2.33
CA LEU A 57 -6.12 -1.33 -1.10
C LEU A 57 -7.32 -2.24 -1.42
N VAL A 58 -8.21 -1.80 -2.30
CA VAL A 58 -9.34 -2.60 -2.77
C VAL A 58 -8.84 -3.91 -3.40
N PHE A 59 -7.83 -3.81 -4.26
CA PHE A 59 -7.25 -4.97 -4.92
C PHE A 59 -6.70 -5.97 -3.89
N VAL A 60 -6.00 -5.49 -2.89
CA VAL A 60 -5.44 -6.36 -1.83
C VAL A 60 -6.57 -7.10 -1.12
N VAL A 61 -7.60 -6.38 -0.69
CA VAL A 61 -8.71 -6.98 0.07
C VAL A 61 -9.49 -7.97 -0.79
N GLU A 62 -9.72 -7.64 -2.06
CA GLU A 62 -10.45 -8.51 -2.98
C GLU A 62 -9.69 -9.78 -3.34
N ASN A 63 -8.37 -9.80 -3.16
CA ASN A 63 -7.52 -10.94 -3.53
C ASN A 63 -6.88 -11.65 -2.34
N LEU A 64 -7.42 -11.44 -1.13
CA LEU A 64 -6.89 -12.11 0.07
C LEU A 64 -7.05 -13.64 0.00
N HIS A 65 -8.02 -14.13 -0.75
CA HIS A 65 -8.21 -15.56 -0.98
C HIS A 65 -7.43 -16.10 -2.17
N CYS A 66 -6.66 -15.24 -2.85
CA CYS A 66 -5.87 -15.59 -4.03
C CYS A 66 -4.40 -15.20 -3.81
N PRO A 67 -3.69 -15.91 -2.91
CA PRO A 67 -2.34 -15.48 -2.51
C PRO A 67 -1.33 -15.40 -3.66
N ASP A 68 -1.46 -16.25 -4.67
CA ASP A 68 -0.53 -16.22 -5.82
C ASP A 68 -0.71 -14.93 -6.64
N VAL A 69 -1.95 -14.54 -6.90
CA VAL A 69 -2.26 -13.30 -7.61
C VAL A 69 -1.76 -12.11 -6.82
N LEU A 70 -2.02 -12.09 -5.52
CA LEU A 70 -1.62 -11.01 -4.63
C LEU A 70 -0.12 -10.87 -4.55
N THR A 71 0.59 -11.99 -4.40
CA THR A 71 2.05 -12.03 -4.32
C THR A 71 2.70 -11.40 -5.55
N GLU A 72 2.29 -11.83 -6.75
CA GLU A 72 2.85 -11.30 -8.00
C GLU A 72 2.56 -9.82 -8.18
N ALA A 73 1.33 -9.39 -7.87
CA ALA A 73 0.95 -7.99 -8.01
C ALA A 73 1.73 -7.10 -7.04
N LEU A 74 1.92 -7.53 -5.79
CA LEU A 74 2.65 -6.74 -4.79
C LEU A 74 4.15 -6.67 -5.09
N LYS A 75 4.73 -7.75 -5.61
CA LYS A 75 6.13 -7.72 -6.05
C LYS A 75 6.34 -6.72 -7.18
N ALA A 76 5.44 -6.73 -8.18
CA ALA A 76 5.49 -5.77 -9.28
C ALA A 76 5.33 -4.34 -8.79
N LEU A 77 4.41 -4.12 -7.85
CA LEU A 77 4.20 -2.81 -7.25
C LEU A 77 5.45 -2.31 -6.50
N GLY A 78 6.13 -3.21 -5.77
CA GLY A 78 7.36 -2.90 -5.09
C GLY A 78 8.47 -2.48 -6.05
N THR A 79 8.60 -3.19 -7.15
CA THR A 79 9.56 -2.84 -8.20
C THR A 79 9.31 -1.45 -8.75
N ARG A 80 8.04 -1.09 -8.99
CA ARG A 80 7.68 0.26 -9.44
C ARG A 80 8.03 1.33 -8.43
N HIS A 81 7.89 1.05 -7.14
CA HIS A 81 8.19 2.02 -6.08
C HIS A 81 9.67 2.43 -6.06
N ILE A 82 10.58 1.58 -6.54
CA ILE A 82 11.98 1.97 -6.69
C ILE A 82 12.09 3.15 -7.66
N GLN A 83 11.33 3.11 -8.76
CA GLN A 83 11.33 4.16 -9.77
C GLN A 83 10.79 5.48 -9.23
N TYR A 84 9.97 5.43 -8.19
CA TYR A 84 9.43 6.62 -7.53
C TYR A 84 10.33 7.12 -6.40
N SER A 85 11.54 6.58 -6.28
CA SER A 85 12.52 6.94 -5.25
C SER A 85 12.08 6.57 -3.82
N VAL A 86 11.16 5.61 -3.69
CA VAL A 86 10.73 5.12 -2.39
C VAL A 86 11.81 4.23 -1.79
N GLN A 87 12.16 4.51 -0.54
CA GLN A 87 13.17 3.77 0.22
C GLN A 87 12.49 2.82 1.21
N PRO A 88 13.17 1.74 1.64
CA PRO A 88 12.58 0.82 2.63
C PRO A 88 12.06 1.53 3.89
N GLU A 89 12.72 2.57 4.34
CA GLU A 89 12.33 3.34 5.53
C GLU A 89 11.01 4.07 5.39
N HIS A 90 10.53 4.29 4.15
CA HIS A 90 9.24 4.94 3.91
C HIS A 90 8.06 4.02 4.22
N TYR A 91 8.25 2.69 4.13
CA TYR A 91 7.16 1.73 4.35
C TYR A 91 6.58 1.80 5.76
N PRO A 92 7.38 1.83 6.83
CA PRO A 92 6.81 1.99 8.17
C PRO A 92 6.07 3.30 8.37
N MET A 93 6.50 4.39 7.72
CA MET A 93 5.84 5.68 7.79
C MET A 93 4.42 5.60 7.21
N VAL A 94 4.30 5.01 6.03
CA VAL A 94 3.00 4.80 5.38
C VAL A 94 2.13 3.87 6.21
N GLY A 95 2.70 2.78 6.72
CA GLY A 95 1.97 1.81 7.54
C GLY A 95 1.40 2.43 8.81
N SER A 96 2.22 3.20 9.52
CA SER A 96 1.78 3.92 10.72
C SER A 96 0.63 4.88 10.41
N THR A 97 0.74 5.59 9.29
CA THR A 97 -0.29 6.54 8.87
C THR A 97 -1.58 5.84 8.46
N LEU A 98 -1.47 4.70 7.75
CA LEU A 98 -2.65 3.90 7.40
C LEU A 98 -3.40 3.43 8.66
N LEU A 99 -2.67 2.94 9.66
CA LEU A 99 -3.29 2.49 10.90
C LEU A 99 -4.01 3.63 11.61
N LYS A 100 -3.43 4.85 11.61
CA LYS A 100 -4.09 6.03 12.17
C LYS A 100 -5.36 6.36 11.41
N ALA A 101 -5.31 6.31 10.07
CA ALA A 101 -6.48 6.61 9.24
C ALA A 101 -7.59 5.60 9.47
N PHE A 102 -7.26 4.30 9.55
CA PHE A 102 -8.23 3.27 9.90
C PHE A 102 -8.85 3.52 11.27
N SER A 103 -8.03 3.86 12.25
CA SER A 103 -8.48 4.14 13.62
C SER A 103 -9.52 5.25 13.67
N ILE A 104 -9.26 6.34 12.96
CA ILE A 104 -10.18 7.49 12.94
C ILE A 104 -11.46 7.16 12.20
N CYS A 105 -11.37 6.51 11.04
CA CYS A 105 -12.55 6.23 10.21
C CYS A 105 -13.42 5.10 10.76
N LEU A 106 -12.82 4.12 11.42
CA LEU A 106 -13.56 2.99 11.99
C LEU A 106 -14.06 3.28 13.41
N ASP A 107 -13.40 4.19 14.13
CA ASP A 107 -13.76 4.61 15.47
C ASP A 107 -14.06 3.43 16.40
N SER A 108 -15.30 3.22 16.83
CA SER A 108 -15.64 2.10 17.73
C SER A 108 -15.42 0.72 17.11
N ALA A 109 -15.41 0.61 15.79
CA ALA A 109 -15.12 -0.64 15.10
C ALA A 109 -13.61 -0.94 15.05
N TRP A 110 -12.76 0.00 15.45
CA TRP A 110 -11.32 -0.21 15.54
C TRP A 110 -10.98 -0.89 16.87
N THR A 111 -11.03 -2.22 16.86
CA THR A 111 -10.71 -3.04 18.03
C THR A 111 -9.25 -3.47 18.01
N PRO A 112 -8.69 -3.95 19.14
CA PRO A 112 -7.34 -4.50 19.15
C PRO A 112 -7.14 -5.62 18.11
N ASN A 113 -8.14 -6.45 17.89
CA ASN A 113 -8.07 -7.53 16.91
C ASN A 113 -8.03 -6.98 15.48
N THR A 114 -8.81 -5.95 15.18
CA THR A 114 -8.81 -5.30 13.87
C THR A 114 -7.46 -4.62 13.62
N LYS A 115 -6.92 -3.94 14.62
CA LYS A 115 -5.60 -3.32 14.53
C LYS A 115 -4.52 -4.36 14.24
N GLN A 116 -4.56 -5.49 14.94
CA GLN A 116 -3.59 -6.56 14.73
C GLN A 116 -3.72 -7.14 13.32
N ALA A 117 -4.95 -7.35 12.84
CA ALA A 117 -5.19 -7.87 11.50
C ALA A 117 -4.57 -6.97 10.43
N TRP A 118 -4.77 -5.66 10.54
CA TRP A 118 -4.20 -4.70 9.58
C TRP A 118 -2.69 -4.57 9.73
N SER A 119 -2.16 -4.63 10.96
CA SER A 119 -0.71 -4.61 11.17
C SER A 119 -0.03 -5.80 10.52
N GLU A 120 -0.61 -6.98 10.66
CA GLU A 120 -0.08 -8.20 10.03
C GLU A 120 -0.21 -8.15 8.51
N ALA A 121 -1.35 -7.68 8.00
CA ALA A 121 -1.55 -7.54 6.56
C ALA A 121 -0.55 -6.55 5.96
N TYR A 122 -0.31 -5.42 6.62
CA TYR A 122 0.64 -4.44 6.12
C TYR A 122 2.08 -4.97 6.16
N ALA A 123 2.42 -5.77 7.17
CA ALA A 123 3.74 -6.41 7.24
C ALA A 123 3.96 -7.35 6.05
N VAL A 124 2.95 -8.13 5.68
CA VAL A 124 3.01 -9.02 4.51
C VAL A 124 3.14 -8.20 3.23
N ILE A 125 2.34 -7.13 3.08
CA ILE A 125 2.41 -6.24 1.92
C ILE A 125 3.83 -5.69 1.77
N THR A 126 4.40 -5.16 2.86
CA THR A 126 5.75 -4.59 2.86
C THR A 126 6.79 -5.64 2.47
N GLU A 127 6.71 -6.82 3.06
CA GLU A 127 7.64 -7.91 2.77
C GLU A 127 7.62 -8.28 1.28
N LEU A 128 6.43 -8.43 0.70
CA LEU A 128 6.29 -8.78 -0.70
C LEU A 128 6.76 -7.66 -1.63
N MET A 129 6.44 -6.41 -1.30
CA MET A 129 6.90 -5.28 -2.10
C MET A 129 8.42 -5.14 -2.05
N LEU A 130 9.02 -5.28 -0.88
CA LEU A 130 10.48 -5.22 -0.74
C LEU A 130 11.16 -6.40 -1.43
N SER A 131 10.54 -7.58 -1.39
CA SER A 131 11.04 -8.75 -2.11
C SER A 131 11.10 -8.51 -3.61
N GLY A 132 10.07 -7.87 -4.18
CA GLY A 132 10.08 -7.48 -5.60
C GLY A 132 11.13 -6.43 -5.90
N ALA A 133 11.35 -5.50 -4.97
CA ALA A 133 12.34 -4.43 -5.10
C ALA A 133 13.78 -4.95 -4.96
N GLU A 134 13.98 -6.09 -4.32
CA GLU A 134 15.30 -6.66 -4.02
C GLU A 134 15.75 -7.71 -5.04
N TYR A 135 15.20 -7.69 -6.25
CA TYR A 135 15.67 -8.59 -7.29
C TYR A 135 17.17 -8.37 -7.56
N PRO A 136 17.91 -9.45 -7.86
CA PRO A 136 19.34 -9.33 -8.19
C PRO A 136 19.57 -8.32 -9.31
N ILE A 137 20.64 -7.52 -9.18
CA ILE A 137 20.96 -6.46 -10.14
C ILE A 137 21.10 -7.00 -11.56
N GLU A 138 21.66 -8.21 -11.72
CA GLU A 138 21.81 -8.86 -13.03
C GLU A 138 20.46 -9.09 -13.71
N ILE A 139 19.44 -9.52 -12.94
CA ILE A 139 18.09 -9.75 -13.48
C ILE A 139 17.45 -8.43 -13.86
N LEU A 140 17.58 -7.42 -13.00
CA LEU A 140 17.05 -6.08 -13.27
C LEU A 140 17.66 -5.48 -14.54
N THR A 141 18.96 -5.64 -14.73
CA THR A 141 19.66 -5.13 -15.90
C THR A 141 19.22 -5.83 -17.18
N LEU A 142 19.02 -7.15 -17.14
CA LEU A 142 18.61 -7.93 -18.31
C LEU A 142 17.16 -7.70 -18.71
N GLN A 143 16.31 -7.36 -17.76
CA GLN A 143 14.87 -7.14 -17.97
C GLN A 143 14.46 -5.68 -18.02
N GLN A 144 15.41 -4.80 -17.96
CA GLN A 144 15.14 -3.37 -17.78
C GLN A 144 14.19 -2.80 -18.83
N ASP A 145 14.38 -3.14 -20.08
CA ASP A 145 13.55 -2.63 -21.18
C ASP A 145 12.14 -3.23 -21.12
N ASP A 146 12.03 -4.52 -20.88
CA ASP A 146 10.76 -5.22 -20.81
C ASP A 146 9.96 -4.79 -19.58
N ASP A 147 10.63 -4.72 -18.43
CA ASP A 147 9.99 -4.32 -17.17
C ASP A 147 9.49 -2.90 -17.21
N GLN A 148 10.24 -1.98 -17.82
CA GLN A 148 9.80 -0.59 -17.95
C GLN A 148 8.53 -0.47 -18.78
N THR A 149 8.41 -1.25 -19.85
CA THR A 149 7.21 -1.27 -20.68
C THR A 149 6.02 -1.81 -19.90
N VAL A 150 6.19 -2.94 -19.22
CA VAL A 150 5.13 -3.55 -18.42
C VAL A 150 4.70 -2.63 -17.29
N LEU A 151 5.65 -1.99 -16.61
CA LEU A 151 5.37 -1.09 -15.50
C LEU A 151 4.62 0.17 -15.94
N ARG A 152 4.87 0.66 -17.14
CA ARG A 152 4.14 1.80 -17.71
C ARG A 152 2.69 1.43 -17.99
N ASP A 153 2.45 0.23 -18.51
CA ASP A 153 1.11 -0.25 -18.86
C ASP A 153 0.26 -0.51 -17.61
N LEU A 154 0.90 -0.77 -16.46
CA LEU A 154 0.22 -1.02 -15.20
C LEU A 154 -0.12 0.27 -14.41
N ASN A 155 0.32 1.43 -14.88
CA ASN A 155 -0.01 2.71 -14.24
C ASN A 155 -1.36 3.25 -14.73
#